data_7f0902e301a3b3414f8d638b5ec0caf6
#
_entry.id   7f0902e301a3b3414f8d638b5ec0caf6
#
_cell.length_a   1.000
_cell.length_b   1.000
_cell.length_c   1.000
_cell.angle_alpha   90.00
_cell.angle_beta   90.00
_cell.angle_gamma   90.00
#
_symmetry.space_group_name_H-M   'P 1'
#
loop_
_entity.id
_entity.type
_entity.pdbx_description
1 polymer ?
#
loop_
_entity_poly.entity_id
_entity_poly.type
_entity_poly.pdbx_seq_one_letter_code
_entity_poly.pdbx_strand_id
1 'polypeptide(L)'
;LLDWFEGLAPTDIGYQNLSAGYVRYRRLAAQGGWPAFPAGPTIEPNMSDRRIPALIDRLTAEGDVTAADGARLKAQGLTYGAELQRAVQGFQVRHGLGADGRIGTGTQRSLSASAEDRARQIALNLERRRWLKRDVAPERIEVNTAAAIMVYWKDGKPVHSNRVVVGSAENQTPSLEKPFASVVANPPWYVPAGIARREILPKGPAYLAANDMFVRDGTVIQRAGPKSALGYVKFELRDSYAIFLHDTPSKAAFNLSMRQRSHGCVRVQNAVEFARLLLSPDPVKLSEFDTAQDSRETTRVTTGREITVRLLYWTAFVDGQGRVAFREDVYGRDDKLAQALSIAVSLPKPVDDGRRDANDVGP
;
A
#
# COMPACT_ATOMS: atom_id res chain seq x y z
N LEU A 1 11.57 26.83 25.92
CA LEU A 1 10.69 25.66 26.16
C LEU A 1 9.92 25.28 24.90
N LEU A 2 9.34 26.26 24.17
CA LEU A 2 8.65 26.03 22.90
C LEU A 2 9.59 25.43 21.85
N ASP A 3 10.79 26.01 21.67
CA ASP A 3 11.82 25.51 20.73
C ASP A 3 12.24 24.07 21.05
N TRP A 4 12.26 23.70 22.34
CA TRP A 4 12.56 22.34 22.75
C TRP A 4 11.43 21.37 22.35
N PHE A 5 10.16 21.73 22.55
CA PHE A 5 9.02 20.93 22.13
C PHE A 5 8.94 20.80 20.61
N GLU A 6 9.22 21.88 19.86
CA GLU A 6 9.27 21.84 18.40
C GLU A 6 10.38 20.91 17.90
N GLY A 7 11.54 20.89 18.57
CA GLY A 7 12.63 19.96 18.29
C GLY A 7 12.33 18.47 18.56
N LEU A 8 11.25 18.16 19.29
CA LEU A 8 10.80 16.79 19.52
C LEU A 8 9.95 16.21 18.38
N ALA A 9 9.35 17.04 17.56
CA ALA A 9 8.55 16.61 16.42
C ALA A 9 9.43 16.16 15.25
N PRO A 10 9.04 15.13 14.48
CA PRO A 10 9.68 14.82 13.22
C PRO A 10 9.64 16.02 12.25
N THR A 11 10.75 16.26 11.57
CA THR A 11 10.88 17.38 10.63
C THR A 11 10.56 17.01 9.18
N ASP A 12 10.24 15.73 8.92
CA ASP A 12 9.91 15.26 7.59
C ASP A 12 8.60 15.89 7.09
N ILE A 13 8.56 16.20 5.80
CA ILE A 13 7.41 16.87 5.15
C ILE A 13 6.12 16.05 5.29
N GLY A 14 6.22 14.72 5.34
CA GLY A 14 5.08 13.84 5.52
C GLY A 14 4.44 13.98 6.91
N TYR A 15 5.26 14.18 7.97
CA TYR A 15 4.76 14.46 9.31
C TYR A 15 4.12 15.84 9.38
N GLN A 16 4.78 16.87 8.82
CA GLN A 16 4.27 18.25 8.84
C GLN A 16 2.91 18.34 8.13
N ASN A 17 2.82 17.80 6.92
CA ASN A 17 1.57 17.81 6.15
C ASN A 17 0.46 17.00 6.83
N LEU A 18 0.79 15.86 7.44
CA LEU A 18 -0.18 15.06 8.18
C LEU A 18 -0.64 15.77 9.46
N SER A 19 0.24 16.53 10.13
CA SER A 19 -0.09 17.36 11.30
C SER A 19 -1.08 18.47 10.93
N ALA A 20 -0.87 19.15 9.80
CA ALA A 20 -1.83 20.11 9.25
C ALA A 20 -3.19 19.44 8.95
N GLY A 21 -3.16 18.22 8.40
CA GLY A 21 -4.34 17.37 8.22
C GLY A 21 -5.06 17.10 9.54
N TYR A 22 -4.31 16.75 10.59
CA TYR A 22 -4.88 16.53 11.92
C TYR A 22 -5.63 17.75 12.44
N VAL A 23 -5.01 18.91 12.38
CA VAL A 23 -5.65 20.17 12.81
C VAL A 23 -6.94 20.44 12.03
N ARG A 24 -6.92 20.22 10.70
CA ARG A 24 -8.11 20.38 9.86
C ARG A 24 -9.24 19.43 10.29
N TYR A 25 -8.96 18.13 10.46
CA TYR A 25 -10.00 17.15 10.83
C TYR A 25 -10.51 17.34 12.25
N ARG A 26 -9.65 17.79 13.20
CA ARG A 26 -10.08 18.18 14.55
C ARG A 26 -11.01 19.40 14.53
N ARG A 27 -10.74 20.38 13.68
CA ARG A 27 -11.63 21.54 13.49
C ARG A 27 -12.97 21.12 12.92
N LEU A 28 -12.97 20.27 11.89
CA LEU A 28 -14.20 19.72 11.31
C LEU A 28 -15.02 18.98 12.38
N ALA A 29 -14.40 18.13 13.17
CA ALA A 29 -15.07 17.41 14.26
C ALA A 29 -15.65 18.35 15.32
N ALA A 30 -14.91 19.38 15.73
CA ALA A 30 -15.37 20.40 16.70
C ALA A 30 -16.55 21.24 16.19
N GLN A 31 -16.68 21.36 14.87
CA GLN A 31 -17.82 22.05 14.20
C GLN A 31 -19.03 21.13 13.98
N GLY A 32 -19.04 19.91 14.55
CA GLY A 32 -20.09 18.92 14.39
C GLY A 32 -19.84 17.87 13.32
N GLY A 33 -18.72 17.97 12.60
CA GLY A 33 -18.31 17.01 11.55
C GLY A 33 -19.25 17.02 10.34
N TRP A 34 -19.57 15.85 9.88
CA TRP A 34 -20.55 15.59 8.82
C TRP A 34 -21.55 14.53 9.28
N PRO A 35 -22.80 14.56 8.75
CA PRO A 35 -23.78 13.51 9.04
C PRO A 35 -23.29 12.14 8.59
N ALA A 36 -23.66 11.10 9.32
CA ALA A 36 -23.41 9.73 8.88
C ALA A 36 -24.08 9.49 7.53
N PHE A 37 -23.35 8.88 6.59
CA PHE A 37 -23.93 8.52 5.30
C PHE A 37 -24.93 7.35 5.50
N PRO A 38 -26.20 7.50 5.09
CA PRO A 38 -27.20 6.47 5.34
C PRO A 38 -26.89 5.19 4.58
N ALA A 39 -26.96 4.06 5.27
CA ALA A 39 -26.82 2.74 4.63
C ALA A 39 -27.97 2.47 3.66
N GLY A 40 -27.72 1.64 2.65
CA GLY A 40 -28.74 1.28 1.68
C GLY A 40 -28.17 0.51 0.48
N PRO A 41 -28.99 0.23 -0.54
CA PRO A 41 -28.54 -0.40 -1.78
C PRO A 41 -27.41 0.39 -2.43
N THR A 42 -26.64 -0.29 -3.32
CA THR A 42 -25.62 0.38 -4.15
C THR A 42 -26.29 1.47 -5.00
N ILE A 43 -25.66 2.66 -5.04
CA ILE A 43 -26.05 3.72 -5.97
C ILE A 43 -25.13 3.65 -7.19
N GLU A 44 -25.73 3.39 -8.34
CA GLU A 44 -25.04 3.38 -9.63
C GLU A 44 -25.04 4.78 -10.26
N PRO A 45 -24.08 5.11 -11.13
CA PRO A 45 -24.11 6.32 -11.93
C PRO A 45 -25.45 6.47 -12.68
N ASN A 46 -25.93 7.71 -12.77
CA ASN A 46 -27.20 8.11 -13.37
C ASN A 46 -28.48 7.70 -12.60
N MET A 47 -28.36 7.04 -11.46
CA MET A 47 -29.52 6.78 -10.58
C MET A 47 -29.93 8.06 -9.82
N SER A 48 -31.20 8.14 -9.45
CA SER A 48 -31.69 9.10 -8.46
C SER A 48 -31.80 8.41 -7.09
N ASP A 49 -31.26 9.08 -6.05
CA ASP A 49 -31.29 8.53 -4.68
C ASP A 49 -31.38 9.66 -3.66
N ARG A 50 -32.23 9.48 -2.64
CA ARG A 50 -32.43 10.46 -1.55
C ARG A 50 -31.18 10.73 -0.72
N ARG A 51 -30.15 9.91 -0.79
CA ARG A 51 -28.86 10.05 -0.09
C ARG A 51 -27.88 10.98 -0.82
N ILE A 52 -28.18 11.43 -2.05
CA ILE A 52 -27.27 12.28 -2.85
C ILE A 52 -26.93 13.60 -2.14
N PRO A 53 -27.85 14.34 -1.50
CA PRO A 53 -27.48 15.54 -0.75
C PRO A 53 -26.47 15.27 0.37
N ALA A 54 -26.65 14.19 1.14
CA ALA A 54 -25.72 13.81 2.20
C ALA A 54 -24.34 13.41 1.64
N LEU A 55 -24.29 12.75 0.48
CA LEU A 55 -23.05 12.46 -0.23
C LEU A 55 -22.30 13.74 -0.62
N ILE A 56 -23.00 14.71 -1.20
CA ILE A 56 -22.42 15.99 -1.60
C ILE A 56 -21.85 16.72 -0.38
N ASP A 57 -22.60 16.77 0.73
CA ASP A 57 -22.11 17.36 1.98
C ASP A 57 -20.84 16.70 2.48
N ARG A 58 -20.82 15.39 2.47
CA ARG A 58 -19.65 14.59 2.88
C ARG A 58 -18.42 14.88 2.03
N LEU A 59 -18.55 14.86 0.71
CA LEU A 59 -17.46 15.12 -0.22
C LEU A 59 -16.98 16.58 -0.13
N THR A 60 -17.91 17.53 0.08
CA THR A 60 -17.58 18.95 0.27
C THR A 60 -16.81 19.17 1.58
N ALA A 61 -17.23 18.56 2.68
CA ALA A 61 -16.55 18.68 3.97
C ALA A 61 -15.10 18.15 3.92
N GLU A 62 -14.84 17.08 3.18
CA GLU A 62 -13.48 16.55 2.99
C GLU A 62 -12.69 17.27 1.89
N GLY A 63 -13.33 18.07 1.05
CA GLY A 63 -12.70 18.85 -0.02
C GLY A 63 -12.50 18.05 -1.33
N ASP A 64 -13.25 16.95 -1.51
CA ASP A 64 -13.34 16.26 -2.81
C ASP A 64 -14.23 17.03 -3.79
N VAL A 65 -15.09 17.91 -3.28
CA VAL A 65 -15.93 18.87 -4.02
C VAL A 65 -15.75 20.26 -3.38
N THR A 66 -15.68 21.32 -4.18
CA THR A 66 -15.63 22.69 -3.62
C THR A 66 -16.98 23.09 -3.04
N ALA A 67 -17.02 24.06 -2.13
CA ALA A 67 -18.28 24.55 -1.56
C ALA A 67 -19.24 25.08 -2.64
N ALA A 68 -18.71 25.79 -3.64
CA ALA A 68 -19.50 26.33 -4.76
C ALA A 68 -20.09 25.20 -5.63
N ASP A 69 -19.28 24.19 -5.98
CA ASP A 69 -19.76 23.04 -6.74
C ASP A 69 -20.73 22.18 -5.95
N GLY A 70 -20.52 22.04 -4.63
CA GLY A 70 -21.45 21.35 -3.74
C GLY A 70 -22.83 22.00 -3.73
N ALA A 71 -22.89 23.32 -3.62
CA ALA A 71 -24.15 24.07 -3.70
C ALA A 71 -24.86 23.88 -5.06
N ARG A 72 -24.07 23.96 -6.16
CA ARG A 72 -24.58 23.76 -7.52
C ARG A 72 -25.08 22.32 -7.75
N LEU A 73 -24.33 21.31 -7.29
CA LEU A 73 -24.72 19.90 -7.41
C LEU A 73 -26.01 19.60 -6.62
N LYS A 74 -26.18 20.19 -5.43
CA LYS A 74 -27.43 20.04 -4.66
C LYS A 74 -28.62 20.64 -5.38
N ALA A 75 -28.46 21.77 -6.07
CA ALA A 75 -29.51 22.38 -6.87
C ALA A 75 -29.95 21.51 -8.08
N GLN A 76 -29.14 20.55 -8.49
CA GLN A 76 -29.51 19.57 -9.55
C GLN A 76 -30.42 18.44 -9.02
N GLY A 77 -30.72 18.40 -7.71
CA GLY A 77 -31.63 17.46 -7.08
C GLY A 77 -30.97 16.14 -6.68
N LEU A 78 -31.65 15.02 -6.91
CA LEU A 78 -31.26 13.71 -6.39
C LEU A 78 -30.48 12.84 -7.39
N THR A 79 -30.11 13.36 -8.56
CA THR A 79 -29.46 12.60 -9.63
C THR A 79 -27.98 12.44 -9.39
N TYR A 80 -27.47 11.20 -9.47
CA TYR A 80 -26.06 10.87 -9.40
C TYR A 80 -25.39 11.09 -10.76
N GLY A 81 -25.18 12.35 -11.14
CA GLY A 81 -24.63 12.73 -12.43
C GLY A 81 -23.12 12.53 -12.55
N ALA A 82 -22.59 12.66 -13.78
CA ALA A 82 -21.20 12.38 -14.12
C ALA A 82 -20.18 13.22 -13.35
N GLU A 83 -20.50 14.44 -12.95
CA GLU A 83 -19.60 15.27 -12.16
C GLU A 83 -19.43 14.73 -10.74
N LEU A 84 -20.54 14.39 -10.09
CA LEU A 84 -20.52 13.77 -8.76
C LEU A 84 -19.86 12.40 -8.80
N GLN A 85 -20.03 11.63 -9.89
CA GLN A 85 -19.34 10.38 -10.11
C GLN A 85 -17.81 10.55 -10.10
N ARG A 86 -17.27 11.56 -10.79
CA ARG A 86 -15.83 11.87 -10.76
C ARG A 86 -15.34 12.22 -9.36
N ALA A 87 -16.13 12.98 -8.61
CA ALA A 87 -15.81 13.30 -7.21
C ALA A 87 -15.77 12.03 -6.33
N VAL A 88 -16.72 11.11 -6.51
CA VAL A 88 -16.73 9.82 -5.82
C VAL A 88 -15.53 8.96 -6.23
N GLN A 89 -15.15 8.93 -7.49
CA GLN A 89 -13.93 8.22 -7.94
C GLN A 89 -12.68 8.80 -7.27
N GLY A 90 -12.57 10.12 -7.14
CA GLY A 90 -11.50 10.78 -6.39
C GLY A 90 -11.49 10.39 -4.91
N PHE A 91 -12.66 10.38 -4.27
CA PHE A 91 -12.83 9.88 -2.90
C PHE A 91 -12.40 8.41 -2.78
N GLN A 92 -12.82 7.54 -3.69
CA GLN A 92 -12.46 6.13 -3.70
C GLN A 92 -10.95 5.91 -3.79
N VAL A 93 -10.25 6.61 -4.70
CA VAL A 93 -8.78 6.57 -4.81
C VAL A 93 -8.13 6.98 -3.48
N ARG A 94 -8.58 8.08 -2.91
CA ARG A 94 -8.05 8.64 -1.66
C ARG A 94 -8.28 7.70 -0.47
N HIS A 95 -9.32 6.87 -0.51
CA HIS A 95 -9.64 5.86 0.50
C HIS A 95 -9.17 4.44 0.14
N GLY A 96 -8.39 4.27 -0.93
CA GLY A 96 -7.83 2.97 -1.31
C GLY A 96 -8.84 1.97 -1.87
N LEU A 97 -9.96 2.47 -2.36
CA LEU A 97 -11.03 1.68 -2.98
C LEU A 97 -10.84 1.59 -4.50
N GLY A 98 -11.53 0.65 -5.14
CA GLY A 98 -11.66 0.65 -6.59
C GLY A 98 -12.41 1.89 -7.07
N ALA A 99 -11.83 2.64 -8.02
CA ALA A 99 -12.37 3.89 -8.52
C ALA A 99 -13.42 3.67 -9.62
N ASP A 100 -14.45 2.90 -9.33
CA ASP A 100 -15.52 2.56 -10.27
C ASP A 100 -16.66 3.61 -10.30
N GLY A 101 -16.68 4.51 -9.32
CA GLY A 101 -17.73 5.50 -9.14
C GLY A 101 -19.03 4.92 -8.59
N ARG A 102 -19.07 3.65 -8.19
CA ARG A 102 -20.25 3.03 -7.57
C ARG A 102 -20.24 3.26 -6.07
N ILE A 103 -21.36 3.61 -5.47
CA ILE A 103 -21.47 3.78 -4.02
C ILE A 103 -21.96 2.44 -3.43
N GLY A 104 -21.13 1.41 -3.58
CA GLY A 104 -21.33 0.08 -3.03
C GLY A 104 -20.91 0.00 -1.56
N THR A 105 -20.94 -1.21 -0.99
CA THR A 105 -20.65 -1.49 0.43
C THR A 105 -19.33 -0.90 0.92
N GLY A 106 -18.23 -1.04 0.15
CA GLY A 106 -16.92 -0.50 0.52
C GLY A 106 -16.92 1.03 0.58
N THR A 107 -17.53 1.69 -0.41
CA THR A 107 -17.63 3.15 -0.45
C THR A 107 -18.52 3.67 0.67
N GLN A 108 -19.70 3.05 0.90
CA GLN A 108 -20.60 3.42 2.00
C GLN A 108 -19.91 3.27 3.35
N ARG A 109 -19.16 2.19 3.55
CA ARG A 109 -18.39 1.97 4.78
C ARG A 109 -17.34 3.07 5.01
N SER A 110 -16.59 3.48 3.98
CA SER A 110 -15.64 4.60 4.08
C SER A 110 -16.35 5.93 4.37
N LEU A 111 -17.53 6.15 3.80
CA LEU A 111 -18.36 7.34 4.04
C LEU A 111 -18.94 7.37 5.47
N SER A 112 -19.11 6.22 6.13
CA SER A 112 -19.70 6.14 7.48
C SER A 112 -18.73 6.58 8.60
N ALA A 113 -17.42 6.63 8.36
CA ALA A 113 -16.48 7.08 9.38
C ALA A 113 -16.68 8.56 9.71
N SER A 114 -16.74 8.90 10.98
CA SER A 114 -16.93 10.29 11.46
C SER A 114 -15.66 11.14 11.27
N ALA A 115 -15.80 12.47 11.34
CA ALA A 115 -14.65 13.38 11.33
C ALA A 115 -13.73 13.15 12.52
N GLU A 116 -14.31 12.82 13.69
CA GLU A 116 -13.55 12.51 14.90
C GLU A 116 -12.74 11.22 14.73
N ASP A 117 -13.33 10.15 14.17
CA ASP A 117 -12.60 8.89 13.93
C ASP A 117 -11.47 9.08 12.92
N ARG A 118 -11.68 9.89 11.88
CA ARG A 118 -10.61 10.24 10.94
C ARG A 118 -9.51 11.08 11.59
N ALA A 119 -9.84 12.03 12.47
CA ALA A 119 -8.85 12.78 13.24
C ALA A 119 -8.03 11.84 14.14
N ARG A 120 -8.68 10.89 14.82
CA ARG A 120 -8.00 9.87 15.65
C ARG A 120 -7.11 8.95 14.81
N GLN A 121 -7.58 8.50 13.64
CA GLN A 121 -6.77 7.73 12.71
C GLN A 121 -5.51 8.49 12.29
N ILE A 122 -5.62 9.79 12.01
CA ILE A 122 -4.46 10.64 11.73
C ILE A 122 -3.51 10.69 12.94
N ALA A 123 -4.04 10.88 14.16
CA ALA A 123 -3.23 10.92 15.38
C ALA A 123 -2.40 9.63 15.58
N LEU A 124 -2.99 8.44 15.36
CA LEU A 124 -2.28 7.16 15.42
C LEU A 124 -1.12 7.09 14.40
N ASN A 125 -1.31 7.65 13.22
CA ASN A 125 -0.26 7.65 12.19
C ASN A 125 0.80 8.72 12.43
N LEU A 126 0.48 9.83 13.07
CA LEU A 126 1.47 10.78 13.57
C LEU A 126 2.34 10.14 14.65
N GLU A 127 1.74 9.38 15.57
CA GLU A 127 2.49 8.65 16.59
C GLU A 127 3.45 7.63 15.97
N ARG A 128 3.01 6.81 15.00
CA ARG A 128 3.89 5.88 14.28
C ARG A 128 5.08 6.57 13.62
N ARG A 129 4.92 7.80 13.12
CA ARG A 129 6.01 8.57 12.53
C ARG A 129 7.04 9.01 13.57
N ARG A 130 6.63 9.26 14.82
CA ARG A 130 7.53 9.61 15.92
C ARG A 130 8.47 8.49 16.31
N TRP A 131 8.12 7.23 16.01
CA TRP A 131 8.97 6.06 16.31
C TRP A 131 10.05 5.83 15.25
N LEU A 132 9.98 6.52 14.13
CA LEU A 132 10.97 6.39 13.07
C LEU A 132 12.24 7.19 13.40
N LYS A 133 13.37 6.74 12.86
CA LYS A 133 14.60 7.53 12.92
C LYS A 133 14.38 8.86 12.26
N ARG A 134 14.92 9.94 12.85
CA ARG A 134 14.80 11.30 12.34
C ARG A 134 15.67 11.52 11.11
N ASP A 135 16.87 10.93 11.12
CA ASP A 135 17.80 10.97 9.99
C ASP A 135 17.33 9.99 8.92
N VAL A 136 16.60 10.52 7.97
CA VAL A 136 16.04 9.73 6.87
C VAL A 136 17.04 9.70 5.73
N ALA A 137 17.47 8.51 5.30
CA ALA A 137 18.39 8.35 4.19
C ALA A 137 17.86 9.09 2.93
N PRO A 138 18.68 9.91 2.27
CA PRO A 138 18.26 10.68 1.10
C PRO A 138 17.89 9.76 -0.08
N GLU A 139 18.53 8.58 -0.18
CA GLU A 139 18.18 7.56 -1.15
C GLU A 139 17.55 6.36 -0.43
N ARG A 140 16.30 6.09 -0.72
CA ARG A 140 15.54 5.05 -0.04
C ARG A 140 14.35 4.52 -0.83
N ILE A 141 13.94 3.31 -0.49
CA ILE A 141 12.71 2.68 -0.97
C ILE A 141 11.76 2.57 0.23
N GLU A 142 10.61 3.23 0.16
CA GLU A 142 9.57 3.16 1.19
C GLU A 142 8.36 2.38 0.67
N VAL A 143 7.95 1.35 1.41
CA VAL A 143 6.73 0.59 1.12
C VAL A 143 5.72 0.88 2.23
N ASN A 144 4.61 1.53 1.87
CA ASN A 144 3.46 1.60 2.76
C ASN A 144 2.60 0.36 2.58
N THR A 145 2.67 -0.58 3.49
CA THR A 145 2.00 -1.87 3.39
C THR A 145 0.47 -1.76 3.56
N ALA A 146 -0.03 -0.77 4.30
CA ALA A 146 -1.47 -0.51 4.36
C ALA A 146 -2.02 0.00 3.02
N ALA A 147 -1.25 0.83 2.30
CA ALA A 147 -1.63 1.36 1.00
C ALA A 147 -1.26 0.41 -0.16
N ALA A 148 -0.37 -0.55 0.09
CA ALA A 148 0.27 -1.40 -0.93
C ALA A 148 0.87 -0.55 -2.07
N ILE A 149 1.65 0.45 -1.69
CA ILE A 149 2.36 1.38 -2.58
C ILE A 149 3.83 1.44 -2.14
N MET A 150 4.72 1.37 -3.11
CA MET A 150 6.15 1.61 -2.96
C MET A 150 6.51 2.95 -3.58
N VAL A 151 7.36 3.72 -2.91
CA VAL A 151 7.93 4.98 -3.41
C VAL A 151 9.45 4.90 -3.32
N TYR A 152 10.14 5.19 -4.40
CA TYR A 152 11.58 5.38 -4.43
C TYR A 152 11.90 6.87 -4.34
N TRP A 153 12.78 7.19 -3.39
CA TRP A 153 13.25 8.53 -3.08
C TRP A 153 14.71 8.65 -3.47
N LYS A 154 15.06 9.76 -4.10
CA LYS A 154 16.43 10.12 -4.42
C LYS A 154 16.65 11.59 -4.05
N ASP A 155 17.76 11.89 -3.39
CA ASP A 155 18.08 13.24 -2.91
C ASP A 155 16.93 13.86 -2.07
N GLY A 156 16.28 13.03 -1.25
CA GLY A 156 15.17 13.44 -0.41
C GLY A 156 13.83 13.69 -1.14
N LYS A 157 13.76 13.46 -2.46
CA LYS A 157 12.56 13.68 -3.29
C LYS A 157 12.00 12.36 -3.80
N PRO A 158 10.65 12.20 -3.89
CA PRO A 158 10.04 11.04 -4.52
C PRO A 158 10.24 11.11 -6.04
N VAL A 159 10.85 10.10 -6.62
CA VAL A 159 11.17 10.06 -8.06
C VAL A 159 10.43 8.97 -8.82
N HIS A 160 9.92 7.94 -8.12
CA HIS A 160 9.19 6.85 -8.75
C HIS A 160 8.25 6.18 -7.76
N SER A 161 7.12 5.66 -8.23
CA SER A 161 6.21 4.87 -7.40
C SER A 161 5.66 3.66 -8.17
N ASN A 162 5.47 2.55 -7.45
CA ASN A 162 4.88 1.32 -7.97
C ASN A 162 3.76 0.83 -7.05
N ARG A 163 2.78 0.16 -7.65
CA ARG A 163 1.89 -0.70 -6.87
C ARG A 163 2.68 -1.92 -6.39
N VAL A 164 2.34 -2.38 -5.21
CA VAL A 164 2.91 -3.61 -4.65
C VAL A 164 1.80 -4.54 -4.17
N VAL A 165 2.13 -5.83 -4.04
CA VAL A 165 1.33 -6.80 -3.28
C VAL A 165 2.14 -7.13 -2.04
N VAL A 166 1.52 -7.06 -0.88
CA VAL A 166 2.16 -7.27 0.42
C VAL A 166 1.48 -8.40 1.18
N GLY A 167 2.00 -8.75 2.34
CA GLY A 167 1.49 -9.84 3.17
C GLY A 167 0.01 -9.74 3.49
N SER A 168 -0.67 -10.88 3.58
CA SER A 168 -2.06 -10.97 4.03
C SER A 168 -2.19 -10.60 5.52
N ALA A 169 -3.41 -10.56 6.04
CA ALA A 169 -3.65 -10.33 7.47
C ALA A 169 -3.02 -11.43 8.35
N GLU A 170 -2.99 -12.67 7.85
CA GLU A 170 -2.40 -13.82 8.54
C GLU A 170 -0.86 -13.87 8.39
N ASN A 171 -0.33 -13.39 7.27
CA ASN A 171 1.09 -13.42 6.95
C ASN A 171 1.59 -11.99 6.70
N GLN A 172 1.53 -11.17 7.74
CA GLN A 172 1.80 -9.74 7.63
C GLN A 172 3.23 -9.43 7.19
N THR A 173 3.38 -8.47 6.27
CA THR A 173 4.67 -7.84 6.03
C THR A 173 5.07 -7.06 7.28
N PRO A 174 6.25 -7.36 7.90
CA PRO A 174 6.70 -6.67 9.10
C PRO A 174 7.03 -5.19 8.83
N SER A 175 6.93 -4.34 9.84
CA SER A 175 7.54 -3.02 9.80
C SER A 175 9.03 -3.16 10.10
N LEU A 176 9.89 -2.70 9.19
CA LEU A 176 11.35 -2.75 9.33
C LEU A 176 12.05 -1.67 8.53
N GLU A 177 13.28 -1.38 8.91
CA GLU A 177 14.21 -0.54 8.16
C GLU A 177 15.52 -1.30 8.01
N LYS A 178 15.96 -1.55 6.78
CA LYS A 178 17.15 -2.35 6.47
C LYS A 178 17.90 -1.78 5.26
N PRO A 179 19.23 -1.95 5.23
CA PRO A 179 20.01 -1.63 4.04
C PRO A 179 19.59 -2.52 2.86
N PHE A 180 19.51 -1.93 1.69
CA PHE A 180 19.41 -2.66 0.43
C PHE A 180 20.73 -3.40 0.16
N ALA A 181 20.65 -4.62 -0.37
CA ALA A 181 21.84 -5.41 -0.67
C ALA A 181 22.16 -5.44 -2.16
N SER A 182 21.24 -5.95 -2.98
CA SER A 182 21.47 -6.20 -4.39
C SER A 182 20.17 -6.37 -5.17
N VAL A 183 20.29 -6.22 -6.49
CA VAL A 183 19.32 -6.71 -7.48
C VAL A 183 19.80 -8.08 -7.93
N VAL A 184 18.94 -9.09 -7.93
CA VAL A 184 19.22 -10.41 -8.48
C VAL A 184 18.37 -10.61 -9.73
N ALA A 185 19.02 -10.75 -10.88
CA ALA A 185 18.40 -11.14 -12.13
C ALA A 185 18.11 -12.64 -12.12
N ASN A 186 16.96 -13.05 -12.65
CA ASN A 186 16.54 -14.44 -12.80
C ASN A 186 16.74 -15.28 -11.51
N PRO A 187 16.12 -14.90 -10.38
CA PRO A 187 16.34 -15.58 -9.11
C PRO A 187 15.66 -16.94 -9.06
N PRO A 188 16.35 -18.01 -8.63
CA PRO A 188 15.68 -19.22 -8.19
C PRO A 188 14.95 -18.96 -6.87
N TRP A 189 13.83 -19.65 -6.65
CA TRP A 189 13.11 -19.54 -5.39
C TRP A 189 13.40 -20.75 -4.49
N TYR A 190 14.11 -20.51 -3.41
CA TYR A 190 14.25 -21.45 -2.30
C TYR A 190 13.02 -21.34 -1.43
N VAL A 191 12.13 -22.32 -1.52
CA VAL A 191 10.82 -22.25 -0.87
C VAL A 191 10.98 -22.39 0.63
N PRO A 192 10.44 -21.44 1.42
CA PRO A 192 10.45 -21.56 2.88
C PRO A 192 9.76 -22.86 3.33
N ALA A 193 10.35 -23.55 4.31
CA ALA A 193 9.90 -24.86 4.76
C ALA A 193 8.40 -24.88 5.17
N GLY A 194 7.89 -23.78 5.72
CA GLY A 194 6.48 -23.64 6.07
C GLY A 194 5.55 -23.67 4.85
N ILE A 195 5.89 -22.94 3.79
CA ILE A 195 5.15 -22.91 2.52
C ILE A 195 5.28 -24.27 1.83
N ALA A 196 6.50 -24.82 1.77
CA ALA A 196 6.75 -26.12 1.15
C ALA A 196 5.85 -27.20 1.75
N ARG A 197 5.80 -27.31 3.09
CA ARG A 197 4.99 -28.35 3.77
C ARG A 197 3.50 -28.15 3.65
N ARG A 198 3.00 -26.89 3.74
CA ARG A 198 1.55 -26.65 3.76
C ARG A 198 0.94 -26.57 2.38
N GLU A 199 1.68 -26.08 1.38
CA GLU A 199 1.06 -25.62 0.13
C GLU A 199 1.61 -26.29 -1.12
N ILE A 200 2.85 -26.78 -1.10
CA ILE A 200 3.53 -27.28 -2.30
C ILE A 200 3.63 -28.81 -2.29
N LEU A 201 4.26 -29.39 -1.26
CA LEU A 201 4.48 -30.83 -1.19
C LEU A 201 3.17 -31.66 -1.20
N PRO A 202 2.07 -31.23 -0.57
CA PRO A 202 0.80 -31.96 -0.66
C PRO A 202 0.22 -32.07 -2.05
N LYS A 203 0.61 -31.18 -2.99
CA LYS A 203 0.14 -31.21 -4.39
C LYS A 203 0.82 -32.29 -5.23
N GLY A 204 1.86 -32.91 -4.71
CA GLY A 204 2.54 -34.07 -5.29
C GLY A 204 3.56 -33.79 -6.40
N PRO A 205 4.27 -34.83 -6.89
CA PRO A 205 5.38 -34.68 -7.84
C PRO A 205 4.99 -34.06 -9.18
N ALA A 206 3.78 -34.35 -9.67
CA ALA A 206 3.30 -33.79 -10.94
C ALA A 206 3.19 -32.27 -10.88
N TYR A 207 2.75 -31.72 -9.73
CA TYR A 207 2.70 -30.27 -9.52
C TYR A 207 4.11 -29.66 -9.49
N LEU A 208 5.05 -30.32 -8.81
CA LEU A 208 6.46 -29.86 -8.78
C LEU A 208 7.01 -29.78 -10.19
N ALA A 209 6.88 -30.86 -10.99
CA ALA A 209 7.37 -30.89 -12.37
C ALA A 209 6.71 -29.81 -13.26
N ALA A 210 5.39 -29.67 -13.16
CA ALA A 210 4.62 -28.67 -13.92
C ALA A 210 5.03 -27.20 -13.62
N ASN A 211 5.56 -26.94 -12.41
CA ASN A 211 5.98 -25.63 -11.96
C ASN A 211 7.50 -25.44 -11.90
N ASP A 212 8.28 -26.28 -12.60
CA ASP A 212 9.73 -26.23 -12.64
C ASP A 212 10.38 -26.31 -11.24
N MET A 213 9.76 -27.09 -10.33
CA MET A 213 10.23 -27.29 -8.95
C MET A 213 10.88 -28.67 -8.79
N PHE A 214 11.86 -28.75 -7.89
CA PHE A 214 12.50 -30.00 -7.48
C PHE A 214 12.90 -29.93 -6.00
N VAL A 215 13.18 -31.09 -5.42
CA VAL A 215 13.68 -31.18 -4.04
C VAL A 215 15.16 -31.49 -4.07
N ARG A 216 15.97 -30.73 -3.34
CA ARG A 216 17.37 -30.95 -3.10
C ARG A 216 17.69 -30.71 -1.62
N ASP A 217 18.29 -31.68 -0.99
CA ASP A 217 18.67 -31.64 0.44
C ASP A 217 17.50 -31.22 1.35
N GLY A 218 16.31 -31.78 1.08
CA GLY A 218 15.08 -31.50 1.83
C GLY A 218 14.44 -30.14 1.52
N THR A 219 15.04 -29.33 0.66
CA THR A 219 14.53 -28.01 0.27
C THR A 219 13.85 -28.08 -1.09
N VAL A 220 12.62 -27.56 -1.17
CA VAL A 220 11.94 -27.34 -2.47
C VAL A 220 12.56 -26.11 -3.12
N ILE A 221 13.00 -26.25 -4.36
CA ILE A 221 13.60 -25.16 -5.14
C ILE A 221 12.82 -25.04 -6.44
N GLN A 222 12.40 -23.83 -6.77
CA GLN A 222 11.85 -23.49 -8.08
C GLN A 222 12.95 -22.85 -8.94
N ARG A 223 13.11 -23.35 -10.17
CA ARG A 223 14.06 -22.79 -11.12
C ARG A 223 13.67 -21.36 -11.51
N ALA A 224 14.67 -20.54 -11.84
CA ALA A 224 14.44 -19.25 -12.49
C ALA A 224 13.70 -19.45 -13.83
N GLY A 225 12.82 -18.53 -14.17
CA GLY A 225 12.06 -18.58 -15.41
C GLY A 225 10.66 -17.98 -15.32
N PRO A 226 9.87 -18.05 -16.40
CA PRO A 226 8.57 -17.39 -16.48
C PRO A 226 7.53 -17.90 -15.48
N LYS A 227 7.72 -19.13 -14.96
CA LYS A 227 6.85 -19.71 -13.93
C LYS A 227 7.32 -19.42 -12.51
N SER A 228 8.53 -18.83 -12.36
CA SER A 228 9.09 -18.55 -11.03
C SER A 228 8.16 -17.63 -10.25
N ALA A 229 7.81 -18.01 -9.02
CA ALA A 229 7.03 -17.18 -8.13
C ALA A 229 7.72 -15.84 -7.82
N LEU A 230 9.05 -15.78 -7.95
CA LEU A 230 9.84 -14.55 -7.82
C LEU A 230 9.91 -13.71 -9.10
N GLY A 231 9.32 -14.18 -10.22
CA GLY A 231 9.45 -13.53 -11.51
C GLY A 231 10.90 -13.43 -11.98
N TYR A 232 11.23 -12.32 -12.63
CA TYR A 232 12.55 -12.12 -13.24
C TYR A 232 13.55 -11.34 -12.37
N VAL A 233 13.09 -10.75 -11.26
CA VAL A 233 13.92 -9.88 -10.40
C VAL A 233 13.59 -10.08 -8.94
N LYS A 234 14.64 -10.12 -8.11
CA LYS A 234 14.57 -10.05 -6.65
C LYS A 234 15.44 -8.89 -6.17
N PHE A 235 14.93 -8.14 -5.21
CA PHE A 235 15.63 -7.06 -4.51
C PHE A 235 15.95 -7.54 -3.09
N GLU A 236 17.20 -7.81 -2.82
CA GLU A 236 17.65 -8.35 -1.55
C GLU A 236 17.90 -7.26 -0.53
N LEU A 237 17.55 -7.54 0.71
CA LEU A 237 17.83 -6.70 1.87
C LEU A 237 18.91 -7.37 2.73
N ARG A 238 19.70 -6.59 3.45
CA ARG A 238 20.60 -7.12 4.50
C ARG A 238 19.76 -7.39 5.75
N ASP A 239 19.04 -8.50 5.74
CA ASP A 239 18.03 -8.84 6.73
C ASP A 239 18.09 -10.32 7.12
N SER A 240 17.80 -10.62 8.39
CA SER A 240 17.69 -11.99 8.94
C SER A 240 16.28 -12.58 8.86
N TYR A 241 15.27 -11.79 8.51
CA TYR A 241 13.87 -12.22 8.44
C TYR A 241 13.47 -12.85 7.09
N ALA A 242 14.42 -12.97 6.16
CA ALA A 242 14.19 -13.46 4.80
C ALA A 242 13.06 -12.69 4.03
N ILE A 243 12.87 -11.40 4.36
CA ILE A 243 11.95 -10.51 3.67
C ILE A 243 12.70 -9.82 2.53
N PHE A 244 12.10 -9.82 1.36
CA PHE A 244 12.65 -9.18 0.18
C PHE A 244 11.53 -8.63 -0.71
N LEU A 245 11.91 -7.77 -1.65
CA LEU A 245 11.01 -7.33 -2.71
C LEU A 245 11.31 -8.18 -3.95
N HIS A 246 10.31 -8.44 -4.80
CA HIS A 246 10.50 -9.26 -6.00
C HIS A 246 9.44 -9.01 -7.07
N ASP A 247 9.73 -9.51 -8.26
CA ASP A 247 8.77 -9.62 -9.35
C ASP A 247 7.77 -10.77 -9.09
N THR A 248 6.80 -10.95 -9.97
CA THR A 248 5.82 -12.04 -9.90
C THR A 248 5.23 -12.32 -11.28
N PRO A 249 4.88 -13.56 -11.62
CA PRO A 249 4.08 -13.88 -12.80
C PRO A 249 2.62 -13.42 -12.65
N SER A 250 2.10 -13.28 -11.43
CA SER A 250 0.71 -12.91 -11.10
C SER A 250 0.47 -11.41 -11.27
N LYS A 251 0.68 -10.86 -12.46
CA LYS A 251 0.61 -9.41 -12.74
C LYS A 251 -0.79 -8.82 -12.52
N ALA A 252 -1.85 -9.61 -12.71
CA ALA A 252 -3.24 -9.18 -12.51
C ALA A 252 -3.52 -8.74 -11.06
N ALA A 253 -2.79 -9.27 -10.08
CA ALA A 253 -2.93 -8.92 -8.68
C ALA A 253 -2.69 -7.42 -8.39
N PHE A 254 -1.88 -6.74 -9.20
CA PHE A 254 -1.63 -5.30 -9.06
C PHE A 254 -2.84 -4.43 -9.40
N ASN A 255 -3.83 -4.96 -10.13
CA ASN A 255 -5.05 -4.24 -10.50
C ASN A 255 -6.15 -4.33 -9.44
N LEU A 256 -5.96 -5.16 -8.42
CA LEU A 256 -6.90 -5.27 -7.31
C LEU A 256 -6.82 -4.03 -6.41
N SER A 257 -7.94 -3.65 -5.81
CA SER A 257 -7.98 -2.59 -4.80
C SER A 257 -7.33 -3.05 -3.49
N MET A 258 -7.61 -4.30 -3.07
CA MET A 258 -6.98 -4.93 -1.91
C MET A 258 -5.82 -5.81 -2.36
N ARG A 259 -4.61 -5.43 -1.98
CA ARG A 259 -3.36 -6.10 -2.40
C ARG A 259 -2.55 -6.68 -1.24
N GLN A 260 -3.17 -6.88 -0.08
CA GLN A 260 -2.60 -7.56 1.08
C GLN A 260 -2.85 -9.06 0.95
N ARG A 261 -2.01 -9.78 0.15
CA ARG A 261 -2.29 -11.15 -0.32
C ARG A 261 -1.07 -12.11 -0.30
N SER A 262 0.16 -11.62 -0.12
CA SER A 262 1.38 -12.45 -0.11
C SER A 262 1.61 -13.15 1.23
N HIS A 263 2.63 -13.98 1.31
CA HIS A 263 3.12 -14.61 2.54
C HIS A 263 4.10 -13.74 3.33
N GLY A 264 4.14 -12.43 3.07
CA GLY A 264 4.95 -11.46 3.79
C GLY A 264 5.96 -10.71 2.94
N CYS A 265 6.47 -11.28 1.86
CA CYS A 265 7.33 -10.59 0.90
C CYS A 265 6.55 -9.57 0.07
N VAL A 266 7.26 -8.65 -0.57
CA VAL A 266 6.67 -7.54 -1.32
C VAL A 266 6.83 -7.78 -2.82
N ARG A 267 5.72 -8.05 -3.52
CA ARG A 267 5.72 -8.15 -4.98
C ARG A 267 5.64 -6.74 -5.58
N VAL A 268 6.49 -6.44 -6.54
CA VAL A 268 6.63 -5.11 -7.15
C VAL A 268 6.10 -5.12 -8.57
N GLN A 269 5.19 -4.20 -8.89
CA GLN A 269 4.74 -3.97 -10.25
C GLN A 269 5.91 -3.40 -11.08
N ASN A 270 6.06 -3.86 -12.33
CA ASN A 270 7.12 -3.41 -13.24
C ASN A 270 8.53 -3.52 -12.60
N ALA A 271 8.80 -4.65 -11.94
CA ALA A 271 10.01 -4.83 -11.15
C ALA A 271 11.30 -4.78 -11.99
N VAL A 272 11.26 -5.23 -13.26
CA VAL A 272 12.43 -5.16 -14.17
C VAL A 272 12.77 -3.72 -14.48
N GLU A 273 11.78 -2.89 -14.81
CA GLU A 273 11.96 -1.46 -15.06
C GLU A 273 12.45 -0.72 -13.81
N PHE A 274 11.95 -1.12 -12.64
CA PHE A 274 12.42 -0.56 -11.38
C PHE A 274 13.88 -0.95 -11.08
N ALA A 275 14.29 -2.19 -11.39
CA ALA A 275 15.68 -2.60 -11.27
C ALA A 275 16.61 -1.78 -12.18
N ARG A 276 16.20 -1.57 -13.44
CA ARG A 276 16.92 -0.69 -14.37
C ARG A 276 17.04 0.73 -13.85
N LEU A 277 15.96 1.29 -13.29
CA LEU A 277 16.00 2.61 -12.67
C LEU A 277 17.00 2.69 -11.51
N LEU A 278 17.04 1.68 -10.64
CA LEU A 278 18.00 1.62 -9.54
C LEU A 278 19.45 1.52 -10.03
N LEU A 279 19.69 0.82 -11.14
CA LEU A 279 21.03 0.59 -11.70
C LEU A 279 21.47 1.68 -12.70
N SER A 280 20.54 2.47 -13.21
CA SER A 280 20.80 3.50 -14.26
C SER A 280 21.90 4.52 -13.94
N PRO A 281 22.21 4.87 -12.67
CA PRO A 281 23.34 5.75 -12.39
C PRO A 281 24.72 5.15 -12.68
N ASP A 282 24.82 3.83 -12.88
CA ASP A 282 26.03 3.11 -13.23
C ASP A 282 25.79 2.28 -14.51
N PRO A 283 26.22 2.77 -15.69
CA PRO A 283 25.99 2.07 -16.96
C PRO A 283 26.60 0.66 -17.03
N VAL A 284 27.67 0.39 -16.30
CA VAL A 284 28.30 -0.95 -16.26
C VAL A 284 27.38 -1.91 -15.53
N LYS A 285 26.85 -1.52 -14.38
CA LYS A 285 25.89 -2.31 -13.60
C LYS A 285 24.57 -2.53 -14.32
N LEU A 286 24.09 -1.52 -15.03
CA LEU A 286 22.90 -1.65 -15.87
C LEU A 286 23.13 -2.65 -17.00
N SER A 287 24.26 -2.57 -17.70
CA SER A 287 24.61 -3.51 -18.77
C SER A 287 24.79 -4.95 -18.25
N GLU A 288 25.41 -5.13 -17.07
CA GLU A 288 25.53 -6.42 -16.39
C GLU A 288 24.14 -7.03 -16.11
N PHE A 289 23.21 -6.23 -15.61
CA PHE A 289 21.84 -6.66 -15.35
C PHE A 289 21.09 -7.03 -16.64
N ASP A 290 21.18 -6.19 -17.69
CA ASP A 290 20.49 -6.43 -18.96
C ASP A 290 21.03 -7.68 -19.65
N THR A 291 22.35 -7.89 -19.65
CA THR A 291 22.98 -9.11 -20.18
C THR A 291 22.49 -10.35 -19.42
N ALA A 292 22.38 -10.26 -18.08
CA ALA A 292 21.84 -11.37 -17.29
C ALA A 292 20.36 -11.64 -17.60
N GLN A 293 19.54 -10.61 -17.82
CA GLN A 293 18.14 -10.77 -18.21
C GLN A 293 18.02 -11.51 -19.56
N ASP A 294 18.84 -11.15 -20.55
CA ASP A 294 18.84 -11.73 -21.89
C ASP A 294 19.34 -13.19 -21.88
N SER A 295 20.42 -13.47 -21.16
CA SER A 295 21.00 -14.84 -21.04
C SER A 295 20.19 -15.76 -20.13
N ARG A 296 19.27 -15.19 -19.31
CA ARG A 296 18.51 -15.89 -18.26
C ARG A 296 19.38 -16.49 -17.15
N GLU A 297 20.60 -16.02 -17.01
CA GLU A 297 21.49 -16.43 -15.93
C GLU A 297 21.12 -15.72 -14.61
N THR A 298 21.24 -16.46 -13.51
CA THR A 298 21.07 -15.88 -12.18
C THR A 298 22.30 -15.04 -11.84
N THR A 299 22.14 -13.72 -11.84
CA THR A 299 23.24 -12.78 -11.58
C THR A 299 22.85 -11.80 -10.49
N ARG A 300 23.77 -11.56 -9.55
CA ARG A 300 23.60 -10.58 -8.48
C ARG A 300 24.39 -9.31 -8.80
N VAL A 301 23.67 -8.18 -8.89
CA VAL A 301 24.23 -6.87 -9.21
C VAL A 301 24.03 -5.93 -8.02
N THR A 302 25.10 -5.34 -7.51
CA THR A 302 25.04 -4.35 -6.42
C THR A 302 24.99 -2.93 -6.98
N THR A 303 24.25 -2.04 -6.32
CA THR A 303 24.16 -0.63 -6.77
C THR A 303 25.42 0.19 -6.52
N GLY A 304 26.31 -0.27 -5.61
CA GLY A 304 27.46 0.52 -5.16
C GLY A 304 27.11 1.73 -4.32
N ARG A 305 25.82 1.95 -4.01
CA ARG A 305 25.30 3.07 -3.23
C ARG A 305 24.59 2.58 -1.98
N GLU A 306 24.53 3.43 -0.96
CA GLU A 306 23.74 3.15 0.23
C GLU A 306 22.27 3.51 -0.04
N ILE A 307 21.43 2.50 -0.07
CA ILE A 307 19.98 2.64 -0.22
C ILE A 307 19.33 1.98 1.01
N THR A 308 18.44 2.70 1.65
CA THR A 308 17.66 2.16 2.78
C THR A 308 16.29 1.71 2.30
N VAL A 309 15.86 0.51 2.71
CA VAL A 309 14.49 0.02 2.49
C VAL A 309 13.71 0.09 3.78
N ARG A 310 12.55 0.73 3.73
CA ARG A 310 11.63 0.92 4.85
C ARG A 310 10.29 0.26 4.51
N LEU A 311 9.88 -0.72 5.27
CA LEU A 311 8.55 -1.29 5.22
C LEU A 311 7.73 -0.67 6.36
N LEU A 312 6.71 0.09 6.02
CA LEU A 312 5.96 0.96 6.92
C LEU A 312 4.48 0.61 6.87
N TYR A 313 3.74 0.98 7.91
CA TYR A 313 2.31 0.75 7.97
C TYR A 313 1.57 2.05 8.31
N TRP A 314 1.11 2.75 7.29
CA TRP A 314 0.38 4.01 7.44
C TRP A 314 -1.03 3.90 6.87
N THR A 315 -2.01 3.92 7.77
CA THR A 315 -3.44 3.93 7.42
C THR A 315 -3.98 5.34 7.18
N ALA A 316 -3.24 6.39 7.58
CA ALA A 316 -3.44 7.77 7.19
C ALA A 316 -2.12 8.40 6.78
N PHE A 317 -2.09 9.07 5.64
CA PHE A 317 -0.90 9.74 5.08
C PHE A 317 -1.34 10.84 4.11
N VAL A 318 -0.41 11.67 3.67
CA VAL A 318 -0.69 12.70 2.65
C VAL A 318 -0.31 12.15 1.28
N ASP A 319 -1.22 12.25 0.33
CA ASP A 319 -1.01 11.82 -1.06
C ASP A 319 -0.18 12.84 -1.86
N GLY A 320 0.17 12.49 -3.11
CA GLY A 320 0.95 13.36 -4.00
C GLY A 320 0.22 14.67 -4.40
N GLN A 321 -1.05 14.84 -4.02
CA GLN A 321 -1.85 16.04 -4.23
C GLN A 321 -1.98 16.89 -2.96
N GLY A 322 -1.27 16.53 -1.90
CA GLY A 322 -1.32 17.23 -0.61
C GLY A 322 -2.59 16.94 0.22
N ARG A 323 -3.38 15.93 -0.13
CA ARG A 323 -4.61 15.57 0.58
C ARG A 323 -4.37 14.42 1.53
N VAL A 324 -5.08 14.41 2.67
CA VAL A 324 -5.04 13.26 3.58
C VAL A 324 -5.75 12.08 2.94
N ALA A 325 -5.04 11.01 2.76
CA ALA A 325 -5.53 9.73 2.25
C ALA A 325 -5.64 8.72 3.40
N PHE A 326 -6.63 7.85 3.30
CA PHE A 326 -6.92 6.83 4.32
C PHE A 326 -6.88 5.43 3.74
N ARG A 327 -6.56 4.45 4.60
CA ARG A 327 -6.61 3.02 4.28
C ARG A 327 -7.29 2.28 5.42
N GLU A 328 -7.89 1.15 5.10
CA GLU A 328 -8.41 0.24 6.10
C GLU A 328 -7.25 -0.39 6.90
N ASP A 329 -7.49 -0.67 8.16
CA ASP A 329 -6.52 -1.31 9.07
C ASP A 329 -6.53 -2.83 8.89
N VAL A 330 -6.07 -3.31 7.74
CA VAL A 330 -6.07 -4.74 7.39
C VAL A 330 -5.30 -5.61 8.38
N TYR A 331 -4.25 -5.05 9.01
CA TYR A 331 -3.43 -5.77 9.97
C TYR A 331 -3.88 -5.61 11.43
N GLY A 332 -4.95 -4.85 11.70
CA GLY A 332 -5.44 -4.60 13.07
C GLY A 332 -4.43 -3.86 13.95
N ARG A 333 -3.56 -3.03 13.35
CA ARG A 333 -2.52 -2.29 14.09
C ARG A 333 -2.99 -0.94 14.60
N ASP A 334 -4.04 -0.36 14.01
CA ASP A 334 -4.67 0.87 14.52
C ASP A 334 -5.40 0.59 15.84
N ASP A 335 -6.19 -0.49 15.89
CA ASP A 335 -6.90 -0.89 17.10
C ASP A 335 -5.94 -1.14 18.28
N LYS A 336 -4.85 -1.86 18.03
CA LYS A 336 -3.82 -2.14 19.05
C LYS A 336 -3.15 -0.87 19.57
N LEU A 337 -2.78 0.04 18.66
CA LEU A 337 -2.15 1.31 19.04
C LEU A 337 -3.14 2.22 19.75
N ALA A 338 -4.37 2.31 19.28
CA ALA A 338 -5.43 3.09 19.91
C ALA A 338 -5.67 2.63 21.35
N GLN A 339 -5.74 1.31 21.58
CA GLN A 339 -5.87 0.73 22.91
C GLN A 339 -4.69 1.10 23.81
N ALA A 340 -3.45 0.99 23.32
CA ALA A 340 -2.25 1.32 24.07
C ALA A 340 -2.18 2.81 24.45
N LEU A 341 -2.74 3.70 23.61
CA LEU A 341 -2.80 5.14 23.85
C LEU A 341 -4.08 5.59 24.54
N SER A 342 -4.98 4.68 24.90
CA SER A 342 -6.31 4.99 25.46
C SER A 342 -7.16 5.92 24.55
N ILE A 343 -7.00 5.77 23.23
CA ILE A 343 -7.76 6.54 22.24
C ILE A 343 -8.92 5.66 21.74
N ALA A 344 -10.16 6.07 21.97
CA ALA A 344 -11.32 5.40 21.42
C ALA A 344 -11.43 5.69 19.91
N VAL A 345 -11.44 4.65 19.07
CA VAL A 345 -11.59 4.75 17.61
C VAL A 345 -12.68 3.77 17.16
N SER A 346 -13.57 4.24 16.29
CA SER A 346 -14.62 3.42 15.67
C SER A 346 -14.49 3.44 14.14
N LEU A 347 -13.38 2.93 13.64
CA LEU A 347 -13.15 2.85 12.19
C LEU A 347 -13.82 1.61 11.59
N PRO A 348 -14.33 1.71 10.36
CA PRO A 348 -14.83 0.56 9.63
C PRO A 348 -13.77 -0.52 9.47
N LYS A 349 -14.12 -1.76 9.79
CA LYS A 349 -13.20 -2.90 9.64
C LYS A 349 -13.16 -3.38 8.19
N PRO A 350 -12.00 -3.86 7.72
CA PRO A 350 -11.88 -4.46 6.40
C PRO A 350 -12.83 -5.66 6.26
N VAL A 351 -13.38 -5.82 5.08
CA VAL A 351 -14.10 -7.05 4.71
C VAL A 351 -13.20 -7.80 3.75
N ASP A 352 -12.88 -9.04 4.11
CA ASP A 352 -12.26 -9.98 3.19
C ASP A 352 -13.26 -10.24 2.05
N ASP A 353 -12.89 -9.91 0.82
CA ASP A 353 -13.72 -10.15 -0.36
C ASP A 353 -13.70 -11.63 -0.82
N GLY A 354 -13.00 -12.49 -0.07
CA GLY A 354 -12.93 -13.94 -0.31
C GLY A 354 -12.22 -14.34 -1.62
N ARG A 355 -11.70 -13.40 -2.37
CA ARG A 355 -11.02 -13.63 -3.66
C ARG A 355 -9.57 -14.03 -3.43
N ARG A 356 -9.34 -15.23 -2.92
CA ARG A 356 -8.03 -15.87 -2.97
C ARG A 356 -7.90 -16.54 -4.34
N ASP A 357 -6.89 -16.13 -5.10
CA ASP A 357 -6.49 -16.89 -6.27
C ASP A 357 -5.83 -18.19 -5.77
N ALA A 358 -6.53 -19.33 -5.94
CA ALA A 358 -6.06 -20.64 -5.48
C ALA A 358 -4.71 -21.07 -6.11
N ASN A 359 -4.30 -20.39 -7.18
CA ASN A 359 -3.05 -20.60 -7.88
C ASN A 359 -1.94 -19.59 -7.49
N ASP A 360 -2.23 -18.64 -6.60
CA ASP A 360 -1.28 -17.63 -6.16
C ASP A 360 -0.38 -18.16 -5.03
N VAL A 361 0.41 -19.18 -5.35
CA VAL A 361 1.41 -19.76 -4.45
C VAL A 361 2.73 -19.04 -4.70
N GLY A 362 3.05 -18.10 -3.86
CA GLY A 362 4.31 -17.34 -3.93
C GLY A 362 4.64 -16.70 -2.58
N PRO A 363 5.89 -16.23 -2.39
CA PRO A 363 6.32 -15.59 -1.15
C PRO A 363 5.59 -14.28 -0.85
#